data_8d19ee5ec6ea485e0c9bdb77c8029a80
#
_entry.id   8d19ee5ec6ea485e0c9bdb77c8029a80
#
_cell.length_a   1.000
_cell.length_b   1.000
_cell.length_c   1.000
_cell.angle_alpha   90.00
_cell.angle_beta   90.00
_cell.angle_gamma   90.00
#
_symmetry.space_group_name_H-M   'P 1'
#
loop_
_entity.id
_entity.type
_entity.pdbx_description
1 polymer ?
#
loop_
_entity_poly.entity_id
_entity_poly.type
_entity_poly.pdbx_seq_one_letter_code
_entity_poly.pdbx_strand_id
1 'polypeptide(L)'
;EDLRTPGLDKLLWVFLRLLYSHQGLTRFLDETDATALEKQIDKLEQRRSKLVQGNERLRKSLTDAIATTGMRLENLRNAERNAEFVSLELDRIQSKILALSEMAVNNQSPDFITSQVDAVAAGMAETESAIKELNYITGLGETLEEAPSILERSI
;
A
#
# COMPACT_ATOMS: atom_id res chain seq x y z
N GLU A 1 36.04 2.21 0.56
CA GLU A 1 35.31 1.05 1.10
C GLU A 1 33.83 1.20 0.77
N ASP A 2 33.34 0.29 -0.05
CA ASP A 2 31.97 0.32 -0.54
C ASP A 2 31.00 -0.10 0.58
N LEU A 3 30.21 0.82 1.08
CA LEU A 3 29.06 0.55 1.98
C LEU A 3 27.91 -0.17 1.25
N ARG A 4 28.20 -0.81 0.14
CA ARG A 4 27.23 -1.57 -0.66
C ARG A 4 26.92 -2.87 0.04
N THR A 5 25.79 -2.90 0.72
CA THR A 5 25.29 -4.14 1.33
C THR A 5 23.97 -4.53 0.68
N PRO A 6 23.70 -5.83 0.53
CA PRO A 6 22.38 -6.31 0.11
C PRO A 6 21.24 -5.76 0.98
N GLY A 7 21.53 -5.49 2.25
CA GLY A 7 20.60 -4.88 3.18
C GLY A 7 20.19 -3.45 2.80
N LEU A 8 21.13 -2.65 2.32
CA LEU A 8 20.84 -1.28 1.88
C LEU A 8 20.00 -1.27 0.60
N ASP A 9 20.34 -2.12 -0.38
CA ASP A 9 19.55 -2.30 -1.59
C ASP A 9 18.11 -2.71 -1.25
N LYS A 10 17.94 -3.63 -0.31
CA LYS A 10 16.63 -4.09 0.16
C LYS A 10 15.83 -2.94 0.81
N LEU A 11 16.45 -2.16 1.70
CA LEU A 11 15.81 -1.01 2.33
C LEU A 11 15.31 0.02 1.32
N LEU A 12 16.18 0.40 0.38
CA LEU A 12 15.85 1.35 -0.69
C LEU A 12 14.73 0.81 -1.58
N TRP A 13 14.76 -0.47 -1.90
CA TRP A 13 13.74 -1.12 -2.71
C TRP A 13 12.37 -1.15 -2.02
N VAL A 14 12.32 -1.52 -0.73
CA VAL A 14 11.09 -1.51 0.06
C VAL A 14 10.54 -0.09 0.15
N PHE A 15 11.39 0.90 0.41
CA PHE A 15 11.00 2.31 0.47
C PHE A 15 10.40 2.79 -0.86
N LEU A 16 11.03 2.47 -1.98
CA LEU A 16 10.54 2.81 -3.32
C LEU A 16 9.18 2.17 -3.61
N ARG A 17 9.01 0.90 -3.26
CA ARG A 17 7.73 0.20 -3.44
C ARG A 17 6.61 0.80 -2.58
N LEU A 18 6.91 1.21 -1.36
CA LEU A 18 5.97 1.90 -0.49
C LEU A 18 5.56 3.26 -1.07
N LEU A 19 6.50 4.04 -1.60
CA LEU A 19 6.21 5.31 -2.29
C LEU A 19 5.28 5.09 -3.48
N TYR A 20 5.54 4.07 -4.27
CA TYR A 20 4.72 3.75 -5.43
C TYR A 20 3.31 3.30 -5.03
N SER A 21 3.20 2.45 -4.00
CA SER A 21 1.91 2.03 -3.45
C SER A 21 1.13 3.21 -2.86
N HIS A 22 1.80 4.10 -2.15
CA HIS A 22 1.20 5.30 -1.60
C HIS A 22 0.62 6.20 -2.70
N GLN A 23 1.36 6.41 -3.78
CA GLN A 23 0.91 7.19 -4.92
C GLN A 23 -0.34 6.58 -5.57
N GLY A 24 -0.36 5.26 -5.78
CA GLY A 24 -1.51 4.55 -6.35
C GLY A 24 -2.75 4.63 -5.47
N LEU A 25 -2.60 4.43 -4.15
CA LEU A 25 -3.68 4.55 -3.18
C LEU A 25 -4.23 5.99 -3.10
N THR A 26 -3.37 6.98 -3.06
CA THR A 26 -3.77 8.40 -3.02
C THR A 26 -4.57 8.78 -4.26
N ARG A 27 -4.11 8.36 -5.44
CA ARG A 27 -4.86 8.59 -6.69
C ARG A 27 -6.24 7.94 -6.64
N PHE A 28 -6.33 6.69 -6.21
CA PHE A 28 -7.60 5.99 -6.09
C PHE A 28 -8.56 6.70 -5.13
N LEU A 29 -8.06 7.18 -3.97
CA LEU A 29 -8.84 7.91 -2.99
C LEU A 29 -9.33 9.27 -3.51
N ASP A 30 -8.50 9.97 -4.28
CA ASP A 30 -8.86 11.26 -4.90
C ASP A 30 -9.93 11.11 -5.99
N GLU A 31 -9.96 9.98 -6.69
CA GLU A 31 -10.91 9.69 -7.78
C GLU A 31 -12.23 9.07 -7.28
N THR A 32 -12.33 8.68 -6.01
CA THR A 32 -13.47 7.95 -5.47
C THR A 32 -14.10 8.70 -4.30
N ASP A 33 -15.42 8.94 -4.38
CA ASP A 33 -16.18 9.66 -3.34
C ASP A 33 -17.05 8.68 -2.54
N ALA A 34 -16.70 8.48 -1.26
CA ALA A 34 -17.43 7.63 -0.32
C ALA A 34 -18.88 8.11 -0.13
N THR A 35 -19.08 9.43 0.02
CA THR A 35 -20.40 10.02 0.21
C THR A 35 -21.30 9.79 -1.00
N ALA A 36 -20.75 9.87 -2.21
CA ALA A 36 -21.51 9.56 -3.43
C ALA A 36 -21.92 8.08 -3.49
N LEU A 37 -21.05 7.15 -3.08
CA LEU A 37 -21.37 5.73 -3.01
C LEU A 37 -22.46 5.44 -1.96
N GLU A 38 -22.38 6.04 -0.78
CA GLU A 38 -23.39 5.90 0.27
C GLU A 38 -24.77 6.41 -0.21
N LYS A 39 -24.81 7.57 -0.82
CA LYS A 39 -26.05 8.12 -1.41
C LYS A 39 -26.61 7.24 -2.53
N GLN A 40 -25.75 6.61 -3.32
CA GLN A 40 -26.18 5.68 -4.36
C GLN A 40 -26.82 4.44 -3.76
N ILE A 41 -26.23 3.87 -2.69
CA ILE A 41 -26.81 2.74 -1.97
C ILE A 41 -28.19 3.10 -1.43
N ASP A 42 -28.33 4.23 -0.73
CA ASP A 42 -29.58 4.70 -0.17
C ASP A 42 -30.67 4.83 -1.25
N LYS A 43 -30.35 5.40 -2.39
CA LYS A 43 -31.30 5.53 -3.52
C LYS A 43 -31.72 4.17 -4.06
N LEU A 44 -30.80 3.23 -4.20
CA LEU A 44 -31.10 1.89 -4.68
C LEU A 44 -31.98 1.11 -3.69
N GLU A 45 -31.69 1.23 -2.39
CA GLU A 45 -32.50 0.63 -1.31
C GLU A 45 -33.91 1.20 -1.27
N GLN A 46 -34.05 2.52 -1.34
CA GLN A 46 -35.37 3.18 -1.43
C GLN A 46 -36.14 2.70 -2.66
N ARG A 47 -35.50 2.59 -3.80
CA ARG A 47 -36.13 2.08 -5.02
C ARG A 47 -36.56 0.62 -4.87
N ARG A 48 -35.73 -0.20 -4.25
CA ARG A 48 -36.06 -1.60 -3.95
C ARG A 48 -37.25 -1.73 -2.99
N SER A 49 -37.31 -0.91 -1.95
CA SER A 49 -38.39 -0.92 -0.96
C SER A 49 -39.74 -0.50 -1.54
N LYS A 50 -39.75 0.30 -2.60
CA LYS A 50 -40.96 0.77 -3.27
C LYS A 50 -41.49 -0.18 -4.38
N LEU A 51 -40.79 -1.29 -4.62
CA LEU A 51 -41.21 -2.26 -5.63
C LEU A 51 -42.48 -2.98 -5.22
N VAL A 52 -43.48 -3.00 -6.14
CA VAL A 52 -44.68 -3.79 -5.99
C VAL A 52 -44.36 -5.28 -6.21
N GLN A 53 -45.12 -6.19 -5.57
CA GLN A 53 -44.97 -7.63 -5.75
C GLN A 53 -45.12 -8.02 -7.25
N GLY A 54 -44.27 -8.92 -7.69
CA GLY A 54 -44.30 -9.45 -9.07
C GLY A 54 -43.17 -8.98 -9.97
N ASN A 55 -42.30 -8.05 -9.55
CA ASN A 55 -41.18 -7.56 -10.37
C ASN A 55 -39.84 -8.17 -9.94
N GLU A 56 -39.75 -9.49 -9.97
CA GLU A 56 -38.57 -10.23 -9.45
C GLU A 56 -37.28 -9.91 -10.21
N ARG A 57 -37.36 -9.68 -11.53
CA ARG A 57 -36.17 -9.29 -12.32
C ARG A 57 -35.57 -7.97 -11.85
N LEU A 58 -36.43 -6.98 -11.63
CA LEU A 58 -36.00 -5.67 -11.16
C LEU A 58 -35.49 -5.73 -9.71
N ARG A 59 -36.13 -6.50 -8.86
CA ARG A 59 -35.70 -6.74 -7.48
C ARG A 59 -34.31 -7.35 -7.42
N LYS A 60 -34.06 -8.39 -8.22
CA LYS A 60 -32.77 -9.06 -8.34
C LYS A 60 -31.69 -8.09 -8.82
N SER A 61 -31.97 -7.30 -9.85
CA SER A 61 -31.04 -6.31 -10.39
C SER A 61 -30.69 -5.22 -9.37
N LEU A 62 -31.67 -4.73 -8.61
CA LEU A 62 -31.43 -3.74 -7.56
C LEU A 62 -30.62 -4.33 -6.39
N THR A 63 -30.90 -5.56 -6.01
CA THR A 63 -30.14 -6.26 -4.96
C THR A 63 -28.67 -6.44 -5.36
N ASP A 64 -28.43 -6.84 -6.61
CA ASP A 64 -27.10 -6.98 -7.16
C ASP A 64 -26.35 -5.62 -7.23
N ALA A 65 -27.04 -4.57 -7.67
CA ALA A 65 -26.47 -3.22 -7.72
C ALA A 65 -26.12 -2.68 -6.33
N ILE A 66 -26.94 -2.95 -5.30
CA ILE A 66 -26.68 -2.60 -3.91
C ILE A 66 -25.43 -3.34 -3.41
N ALA A 67 -25.36 -4.64 -3.64
CA ALA A 67 -24.22 -5.47 -3.24
C ALA A 67 -22.91 -4.98 -3.91
N THR A 68 -22.95 -4.71 -5.20
CA THR A 68 -21.78 -4.22 -5.96
C THR A 68 -21.32 -2.84 -5.48
N THR A 69 -22.25 -1.93 -5.24
CA THR A 69 -21.92 -0.60 -4.71
C THR A 69 -21.38 -0.67 -3.29
N GLY A 70 -21.92 -1.58 -2.46
CA GLY A 70 -21.41 -1.88 -1.13
C GLY A 70 -19.97 -2.40 -1.15
N MET A 71 -19.65 -3.31 -2.07
CA MET A 71 -18.26 -3.78 -2.25
C MET A 71 -17.31 -2.63 -2.66
N ARG A 72 -17.76 -1.74 -3.54
CA ARG A 72 -16.96 -0.55 -3.92
C ARG A 72 -16.68 0.36 -2.73
N LEU A 73 -17.67 0.58 -1.87
CA LEU A 73 -17.51 1.37 -0.65
C LEU A 73 -16.54 0.70 0.34
N GLU A 74 -16.63 -0.61 0.49
CA GLU A 74 -15.69 -1.37 1.33
C GLU A 74 -14.27 -1.32 0.78
N ASN A 75 -14.08 -1.46 -0.53
CA ASN A 75 -12.78 -1.32 -1.18
C ASN A 75 -12.17 0.07 -0.92
N LEU A 76 -12.99 1.12 -0.96
CA LEU A 76 -12.55 2.48 -0.65
C LEU A 76 -12.07 2.60 0.80
N ARG A 77 -12.83 2.08 1.75
CA ARG A 77 -12.44 2.08 3.18
C ARG A 77 -11.18 1.25 3.43
N ASN A 78 -11.01 0.15 2.72
CA ASN A 78 -9.77 -0.63 2.77
C ASN A 78 -8.58 0.17 2.22
N ALA A 79 -8.78 0.88 1.12
CA ALA A 79 -7.75 1.74 0.54
C ALA A 79 -7.34 2.88 1.50
N GLU A 80 -8.28 3.48 2.22
CA GLU A 80 -7.99 4.49 3.25
C GLU A 80 -7.09 3.92 4.35
N ARG A 81 -7.44 2.77 4.91
CA ARG A 81 -6.62 2.09 5.93
C ARG A 81 -5.24 1.71 5.41
N ASN A 82 -5.16 1.23 4.18
CA ASN A 82 -3.91 0.86 3.55
C ASN A 82 -3.02 2.08 3.28
N ALA A 83 -3.61 3.22 2.87
CA ALA A 83 -2.88 4.47 2.67
C ALA A 83 -2.28 4.98 3.99
N GLU A 84 -3.04 4.90 5.09
CA GLU A 84 -2.55 5.25 6.43
C GLU A 84 -1.38 4.34 6.85
N PHE A 85 -1.54 3.04 6.69
CA PHE A 85 -0.48 2.07 7.00
C PHE A 85 0.80 2.35 6.19
N VAL A 86 0.68 2.55 4.87
CA VAL A 86 1.82 2.84 4.00
C VAL A 86 2.51 4.15 4.39
N SER A 87 1.74 5.18 4.74
CA SER A 87 2.28 6.46 5.20
C SER A 87 3.11 6.29 6.49
N LEU A 88 2.59 5.55 7.47
CA LEU A 88 3.31 5.24 8.72
C LEU A 88 4.58 4.42 8.47
N GLU A 89 4.54 3.44 7.57
CA GLU A 89 5.71 2.64 7.20
C GLU A 89 6.78 3.46 6.48
N LEU A 90 6.39 4.40 5.62
CA LEU A 90 7.32 5.35 4.99
C LEU A 90 8.05 6.20 6.04
N ASP A 91 7.32 6.75 7.00
CA ASP A 91 7.91 7.54 8.09
C ASP A 91 8.85 6.70 8.95
N ARG A 92 8.46 5.45 9.24
CA ARG A 92 9.28 4.51 10.03
C ARG A 92 10.59 4.17 9.33
N ILE A 93 10.54 3.85 8.03
CA ILE A 93 11.75 3.50 7.26
C ILE A 93 12.63 4.74 7.08
N GLN A 94 12.05 5.89 6.79
CA GLN A 94 12.79 7.15 6.70
C GLN A 94 13.56 7.46 7.98
N SER A 95 12.93 7.31 9.14
CA SER A 95 13.56 7.50 10.43
C SER A 95 14.72 6.53 10.67
N LYS A 96 14.57 5.27 10.25
CA LYS A 96 15.66 4.28 10.34
C LYS A 96 16.84 4.63 9.43
N ILE A 97 16.59 5.09 8.22
CA ILE A 97 17.64 5.54 7.29
C ILE A 97 18.39 6.74 7.86
N LEU A 98 17.67 7.71 8.43
CA LEU A 98 18.28 8.86 9.08
C LEU A 98 19.16 8.44 10.27
N ALA A 99 18.68 7.56 11.12
CA ALA A 99 19.44 7.03 12.26
C ALA A 99 20.74 6.32 11.81
N LEU A 100 20.68 5.53 10.74
CA LEU A 100 21.87 4.90 10.15
C LEU A 100 22.86 5.94 9.60
N SER A 101 22.35 7.02 8.99
CA SER A 101 23.18 8.12 8.46
C SER A 101 23.88 8.87 9.60
N GLU A 102 23.17 9.11 10.71
CA GLU A 102 23.72 9.75 11.91
C GLU A 102 24.80 8.89 12.58
N MET A 103 24.60 7.56 12.61
CA MET A 103 25.64 6.63 13.10
C MET A 103 26.90 6.70 12.23
N ALA A 104 26.75 6.79 10.91
CA ALA A 104 27.88 6.90 9.99
C ALA A 104 28.67 8.21 10.22
N VAL A 105 27.99 9.32 10.48
CA VAL A 105 28.62 10.62 10.78
C VAL A 105 29.40 10.59 12.11
N ASN A 106 28.91 9.83 13.09
CA ASN A 106 29.55 9.69 14.40
C ASN A 106 30.74 8.71 14.44
N ASN A 107 31.34 8.43 13.30
CA ASN A 107 32.54 7.58 13.16
C ASN A 107 32.38 6.13 13.68
N GLN A 108 31.20 5.56 13.56
CA GLN A 108 31.00 4.14 13.80
C GLN A 108 31.77 3.31 12.75
N SER A 109 32.27 2.14 13.16
CA SER A 109 33.00 1.28 12.23
C SER A 109 32.10 0.83 11.06
N PRO A 110 32.64 0.69 9.83
CA PRO A 110 31.87 0.21 8.68
C PRO A 110 31.15 -1.12 8.94
N ASP A 111 31.80 -2.03 9.64
CA ASP A 111 31.21 -3.34 9.99
C ASP A 111 30.01 -3.21 10.92
N PHE A 112 30.07 -2.27 11.87
CA PHE A 112 28.95 -1.96 12.75
C PHE A 112 27.77 -1.41 11.97
N ILE A 113 28.01 -0.43 11.08
CA ILE A 113 26.96 0.17 10.25
C ILE A 113 26.33 -0.88 9.33
N THR A 114 27.14 -1.72 8.69
CA THR A 114 26.67 -2.83 7.85
C THR A 114 25.76 -3.77 8.66
N SER A 115 26.18 -4.14 9.87
CA SER A 115 25.38 -4.98 10.76
C SER A 115 24.04 -4.34 11.13
N GLN A 116 24.01 -3.02 11.38
CA GLN A 116 22.77 -2.29 11.65
C GLN A 116 21.85 -2.21 10.42
N VAL A 117 22.39 -1.94 9.24
CA VAL A 117 21.64 -1.97 7.98
C VAL A 117 21.00 -3.34 7.75
N ASP A 118 21.76 -4.40 7.92
CA ASP A 118 21.28 -5.78 7.74
C ASP A 118 20.18 -6.13 8.75
N ALA A 119 20.32 -5.68 10.02
CA ALA A 119 19.30 -5.88 11.05
C ALA A 119 17.99 -5.14 10.70
N VAL A 120 18.08 -3.90 10.21
CA VAL A 120 16.91 -3.14 9.77
C VAL A 120 16.27 -3.79 8.55
N ALA A 121 17.05 -4.23 7.58
CA ALA A 121 16.55 -4.92 6.39
C ALA A 121 15.87 -6.25 6.73
N ALA A 122 16.41 -7.02 7.67
CA ALA A 122 15.78 -8.25 8.16
C ALA A 122 14.42 -8.00 8.82
N GLY A 123 14.25 -6.84 9.48
CA GLY A 123 12.98 -6.41 10.09
C GLY A 123 11.89 -5.98 9.09
N MET A 124 12.17 -5.99 7.79
CA MET A 124 11.21 -5.55 6.75
C MET A 124 10.31 -6.67 6.21
N ALA A 125 10.41 -7.89 6.72
CA ALA A 125 9.66 -9.05 6.20
C ALA A 125 8.13 -8.83 6.26
N GLU A 126 7.60 -8.28 7.35
CA GLU A 126 6.18 -7.97 7.49
C GLU A 126 5.74 -6.87 6.53
N THR A 127 6.57 -5.84 6.36
CA THR A 127 6.33 -4.75 5.41
C THR A 127 6.30 -5.25 3.98
N GLU A 128 7.20 -6.15 3.60
CA GLU A 128 7.22 -6.79 2.28
C GLU A 128 5.97 -7.63 2.02
N SER A 129 5.52 -8.40 3.01
CA SER A 129 4.26 -9.15 2.95
C SER A 129 3.06 -8.23 2.73
N ALA A 130 2.97 -7.14 3.49
CA ALA A 130 1.91 -6.15 3.35
C ALA A 130 1.91 -5.48 1.97
N ILE A 131 3.10 -5.17 1.43
CA ILE A 131 3.23 -4.61 0.07
C ILE A 131 2.73 -5.59 -0.99
N LYS A 132 3.00 -6.89 -0.86
CA LYS A 132 2.50 -7.91 -1.77
C LYS A 132 0.98 -7.97 -1.77
N GLU A 133 0.35 -7.91 -0.61
CA GLU A 133 -1.11 -7.86 -0.49
C GLU A 133 -1.69 -6.59 -1.14
N LEU A 134 -1.08 -5.44 -0.91
CA LEU A 134 -1.48 -4.17 -1.52
C LEU A 134 -1.35 -4.18 -3.04
N ASN A 135 -0.27 -4.73 -3.57
CA ASN A 135 -0.05 -4.84 -5.01
C ASN A 135 -1.10 -5.73 -5.69
N TYR A 136 -1.53 -6.78 -5.02
CA TYR A 136 -2.62 -7.64 -5.49
C TYR A 136 -3.95 -6.87 -5.58
N ILE A 137 -4.26 -6.05 -4.59
CA ILE A 137 -5.49 -5.24 -4.52
C ILE A 137 -5.48 -4.11 -5.55
N THR A 138 -4.33 -3.47 -5.77
CA THR A 138 -4.17 -2.30 -6.67
C THR A 138 -3.91 -2.68 -8.13
N GLY A 139 -3.77 -3.97 -8.45
CA GLY A 139 -3.44 -4.43 -9.80
C GLY A 139 -2.00 -4.16 -10.24
N LEU A 140 -1.13 -3.75 -9.34
CA LEU A 140 0.32 -3.55 -9.56
C LEU A 140 1.10 -4.87 -9.46
N GLY A 141 0.44 -5.99 -9.68
CA GLY A 141 0.78 -7.33 -9.25
C GLY A 141 1.92 -8.07 -9.94
N GLU A 142 2.73 -7.46 -10.80
CA GLU A 142 3.91 -8.12 -11.40
C GLU A 142 5.16 -7.28 -11.19
N THR A 143 5.45 -6.92 -9.95
CA THR A 143 6.74 -6.33 -9.63
C THR A 143 7.72 -7.42 -9.21
N LEU A 144 8.95 -7.30 -9.69
CA LEU A 144 10.10 -8.14 -9.39
C LEU A 144 10.08 -8.63 -7.92
N GLU A 145 10.12 -9.93 -7.73
CA GLU A 145 10.08 -10.55 -6.40
C GLU A 145 11.34 -10.25 -5.58
N GLU A 146 12.45 -9.95 -6.24
CA GLU A 146 13.73 -9.64 -5.59
C GLU A 146 14.15 -8.18 -5.81
N ALA A 147 14.79 -7.60 -4.80
CA ALA A 147 15.37 -6.27 -4.90
C ALA A 147 16.48 -6.28 -5.96
N PRO A 148 16.39 -5.42 -7.00
CA PRO A 148 17.47 -5.28 -7.94
C PRO A 148 18.68 -4.64 -7.28
N SER A 149 19.87 -4.88 -7.82
CA SER A 149 21.09 -4.18 -7.41
C SER A 149 21.01 -2.73 -7.86
N ILE A 150 20.52 -1.86 -7.00
CA ILE A 150 20.23 -0.45 -7.29
C ILE A 150 21.54 0.34 -7.37
N LEU A 151 22.52 -0.03 -6.54
CA LEU A 151 23.78 0.69 -6.39
C LEU A 151 24.86 0.31 -7.40
N GLU A 152 24.70 -0.78 -8.16
CA GLU A 152 25.67 -1.23 -9.17
C GLU A 152 25.56 -0.48 -10.51
N ARG A 153 24.51 0.29 -10.73
CA ARG A 153 24.26 0.99 -12.01
C ARG A 153 24.68 2.46 -12.04
N SER A 154 25.49 2.89 -11.11
CA SER A 154 26.01 4.27 -11.10
C SER A 154 27.47 4.31 -11.56
N ILE A 155 27.71 4.04 -12.84
CA ILE A 155 28.92 4.49 -13.56
C ILE A 155 28.53 4.78 -15.01
#